data_99fae55d9c467d4e05f8bf7859bc76c2
#
_entry.id   99fae55d9c467d4e05f8bf7859bc76c2
#
_cell.length_a   1.000
_cell.length_b   1.000
_cell.length_c   1.000
_cell.angle_alpha   90.00
_cell.angle_beta   90.00
_cell.angle_gamma   90.00
#
_symmetry.space_group_name_H-M   'P 1'
#
loop_
_entity.id
_entity.type
_entity.pdbx_description
1 polymer ?
#
loop_
_entity_poly.entity_id
_entity_poly.type
_entity_poly.pdbx_seq_one_letter_code
_entity_poly.pdbx_strand_id
1 'polypeptide(L)'
;DLERILALHDPSTVAAVIVEPVSGSTGVLVPPKGYLKKLREICDKHNILLIFDEVITGYGRLGEPFAAQYFDVIPDMIVSAKGLTNGVLPMGAVYVKKHIHDAFMHGPEHLIEFFHGYTYSGHPMACAAALGTLDTYEEEGLLTRASELADYWEKSIHNLKGLPHVIDIRNIGLVGA
;
A
#
# COMPACT_ATOMS: atom_id res chain seq x y z
N ASP A 1 -15.58 10.85 -10.06
CA ASP A 1 -14.74 12.04 -10.29
C ASP A 1 -13.52 11.78 -11.17
N LEU A 2 -12.78 10.66 -11.03
CA LEU A 2 -11.58 10.41 -11.85
C LEU A 2 -11.87 10.48 -13.35
N GLU A 3 -12.93 9.84 -13.87
CA GLU A 3 -13.28 9.92 -15.29
C GLU A 3 -13.54 11.35 -15.78
N ARG A 4 -14.12 12.20 -14.94
CA ARG A 4 -14.33 13.62 -15.26
C ARG A 4 -13.00 14.39 -15.33
N ILE A 5 -12.10 14.11 -14.40
CA ILE A 5 -10.74 14.71 -14.39
C ILE A 5 -9.99 14.27 -15.64
N LEU A 6 -10.00 12.99 -15.96
CA LEU A 6 -9.37 12.47 -17.17
C LEU A 6 -9.94 13.08 -18.46
N ALA A 7 -11.27 13.22 -18.54
CA ALA A 7 -11.91 13.86 -19.69
C ALA A 7 -11.53 15.34 -19.84
N LEU A 8 -11.27 16.04 -18.71
CA LEU A 8 -10.86 17.46 -18.72
C LEU A 8 -9.39 17.63 -19.15
N HIS A 9 -8.51 16.71 -18.77
CA HIS A 9 -7.07 16.85 -18.95
C HIS A 9 -6.48 16.00 -20.08
N ASP A 10 -7.27 15.28 -20.83
CA ASP A 10 -6.86 14.23 -21.77
C ASP A 10 -6.16 13.05 -21.07
N PRO A 11 -6.77 11.85 -21.03
CA PRO A 11 -6.22 10.68 -20.37
C PRO A 11 -4.80 10.31 -20.81
N SER A 12 -4.43 10.62 -22.07
CA SER A 12 -3.11 10.35 -22.62
C SER A 12 -1.98 11.12 -21.92
N THR A 13 -2.31 12.18 -21.18
CA THR A 13 -1.35 13.00 -20.43
C THR A 13 -1.17 12.52 -18.99
N VAL A 14 -1.94 11.53 -18.52
CA VAL A 14 -1.92 11.01 -17.16
C VAL A 14 -1.15 9.69 -17.11
N ALA A 15 -0.02 9.67 -16.43
CA ALA A 15 0.84 8.48 -16.33
C ALA A 15 0.32 7.47 -15.30
N ALA A 16 -0.15 7.95 -14.14
CA ALA A 16 -0.54 7.08 -13.03
C ALA A 16 -1.57 7.72 -12.10
N VAL A 17 -2.31 6.88 -11.40
CA VAL A 17 -3.13 7.21 -10.22
C VAL A 17 -2.50 6.55 -9.02
N ILE A 18 -2.15 7.33 -8.00
CA ILE A 18 -1.67 6.81 -6.71
C ILE A 18 -2.72 7.03 -5.63
N VAL A 19 -2.97 6.01 -4.82
CA VAL A 19 -3.96 6.05 -3.74
C VAL A 19 -3.51 5.18 -2.57
N GLU A 20 -3.75 5.64 -1.34
CA GLU A 20 -3.76 4.76 -0.17
C GLU A 20 -5.04 3.91 -0.22
N PRO A 21 -4.97 2.56 -0.20
CA PRO A 21 -6.17 1.71 -0.16
C PRO A 21 -7.09 2.03 1.01
N VAL A 22 -6.52 2.36 2.14
CA VAL A 22 -7.17 3.00 3.29
C VAL A 22 -6.35 4.23 3.64
N SER A 23 -6.94 5.41 3.56
CA SER A 23 -6.23 6.65 3.89
C SER A 23 -5.99 6.72 5.39
N GLY A 24 -4.76 6.42 5.81
CA GLY A 24 -4.42 6.21 7.23
C GLY A 24 -4.33 7.49 8.03
N SER A 25 -3.32 8.33 7.78
CA SER A 25 -3.02 9.53 8.58
C SER A 25 -4.09 10.63 8.51
N THR A 26 -4.95 10.60 7.52
CA THR A 26 -6.09 11.52 7.39
C THR A 26 -7.29 11.15 8.26
N GLY A 27 -7.21 10.06 9.02
CA GLY A 27 -8.24 9.63 9.97
C GLY A 27 -8.89 8.30 9.63
N VAL A 28 -8.14 7.36 9.07
CA VAL A 28 -8.59 5.99 8.72
C VAL A 28 -9.87 6.03 7.85
N LEU A 29 -9.74 6.65 6.69
CA LEU A 29 -10.84 6.72 5.74
C LEU A 29 -10.91 5.42 4.94
N VAL A 30 -11.84 4.56 5.34
CA VAL A 30 -12.10 3.29 4.66
C VAL A 30 -12.77 3.54 3.32
N PRO A 31 -12.27 2.98 2.20
CA PRO A 31 -12.85 3.23 0.89
C PRO A 31 -14.27 2.64 0.79
N PRO A 32 -15.20 3.32 0.11
CA PRO A 32 -16.51 2.75 -0.18
C PRO A 32 -16.38 1.45 -0.98
N LYS A 33 -17.33 0.52 -0.76
CA LYS A 33 -17.33 -0.76 -1.48
C LYS A 33 -17.29 -0.54 -3.00
N GLY A 34 -16.33 -1.21 -3.65
CA GLY A 34 -16.15 -1.13 -5.11
C GLY A 34 -15.31 0.06 -5.59
N TYR A 35 -14.92 0.99 -4.72
CA TYR A 35 -14.13 2.17 -5.11
C TYR A 35 -12.79 1.79 -5.75
N LEU A 36 -11.99 0.93 -5.11
CA LEU A 36 -10.69 0.52 -5.64
C LEU A 36 -10.82 -0.31 -6.93
N LYS A 37 -11.84 -1.18 -7.01
CA LYS A 37 -12.15 -1.91 -8.25
C LYS A 37 -12.49 -0.94 -9.39
N LYS A 38 -13.27 0.10 -9.09
CA LYS A 38 -13.60 1.13 -10.09
C LYS A 38 -12.40 1.94 -10.53
N LEU A 39 -11.46 2.25 -9.61
CA LEU A 39 -10.19 2.88 -9.99
C LEU A 39 -9.39 1.98 -10.94
N ARG A 40 -9.29 0.68 -10.65
CA ARG A 40 -8.60 -0.28 -11.52
C ARG A 40 -9.22 -0.33 -12.92
N GLU A 41 -10.55 -0.43 -13.02
CA GLU A 41 -11.27 -0.43 -14.29
C GLU A 41 -11.00 0.83 -15.12
N ILE A 42 -10.99 2.01 -14.47
CA ILE A 42 -10.71 3.29 -15.14
C ILE A 42 -9.26 3.33 -15.63
N CYS A 43 -8.32 2.93 -14.78
CA CYS A 43 -6.90 2.89 -15.12
C CYS A 43 -6.65 1.94 -16.31
N ASP A 44 -7.24 0.75 -16.31
CA ASP A 44 -7.15 -0.20 -17.42
C ASP A 44 -7.74 0.36 -18.72
N LYS A 45 -8.92 0.97 -18.63
CA LYS A 45 -9.60 1.59 -19.78
C LYS A 45 -8.75 2.64 -20.49
N HIS A 46 -7.97 3.40 -19.73
CA HIS A 46 -7.18 4.53 -20.24
C HIS A 46 -5.67 4.24 -20.31
N ASN A 47 -5.25 3.02 -20.03
CA ASN A 47 -3.83 2.62 -20.00
C ASN A 47 -3.00 3.48 -19.01
N ILE A 48 -3.57 3.76 -17.84
CA ILE A 48 -2.96 4.53 -16.75
C ILE A 48 -2.51 3.54 -15.67
N LEU A 49 -1.33 3.74 -15.10
CA LEU A 49 -0.84 2.89 -14.02
C LEU A 49 -1.61 3.16 -12.71
N LEU A 50 -1.97 2.11 -12.00
CA LEU A 50 -2.52 2.20 -10.65
C LEU A 50 -1.43 1.86 -9.63
N ILE A 51 -1.21 2.77 -8.69
CA ILE A 51 -0.21 2.62 -7.63
C ILE A 51 -0.94 2.61 -6.29
N PHE A 52 -0.70 1.58 -5.47
CA PHE A 52 -1.16 1.56 -4.09
C PHE A 52 -0.03 2.02 -3.16
N ASP A 53 -0.31 3.07 -2.39
CA ASP A 53 0.52 3.44 -1.24
C ASP A 53 0.11 2.58 -0.04
N GLU A 54 0.87 1.53 0.19
CA GLU A 54 0.66 0.59 1.29
C GLU A 54 1.67 0.77 2.43
N VAL A 55 2.19 1.97 2.58
CA VAL A 55 3.10 2.31 3.69
C VAL A 55 2.47 2.05 5.06
N ILE A 56 1.15 2.19 5.18
CA ILE A 56 0.40 1.89 6.41
C ILE A 56 -0.28 0.52 6.34
N THR A 57 -0.90 0.18 5.23
CA THR A 57 -1.76 -1.01 5.11
C THR A 57 -1.01 -2.30 4.86
N GLY A 58 0.24 -2.22 4.40
CA GLY A 58 1.06 -3.39 4.14
C GLY A 58 1.51 -4.14 5.40
N TYR A 59 2.05 -5.32 5.18
CA TYR A 59 2.62 -6.21 6.19
C TYR A 59 1.62 -6.64 7.28
N GLY A 60 0.44 -7.09 6.85
CA GLY A 60 -0.52 -7.76 7.74
C GLY A 60 -1.50 -6.85 8.48
N ARG A 61 -1.45 -5.53 8.25
CA ARG A 61 -2.26 -4.57 9.00
C ARG A 61 -3.78 -4.80 8.89
N LEU A 62 -4.24 -5.33 7.76
CA LEU A 62 -5.65 -5.66 7.51
C LEU A 62 -5.97 -7.15 7.63
N GLY A 63 -4.98 -8.00 7.93
CA GLY A 63 -5.14 -9.45 7.99
C GLY A 63 -4.78 -10.17 6.69
N GLU A 64 -4.23 -9.45 5.75
CA GLU A 64 -3.59 -9.94 4.53
C GLU A 64 -2.21 -9.28 4.40
N PRO A 65 -1.24 -9.87 3.69
CA PRO A 65 0.08 -9.26 3.53
C PRO A 65 0.02 -7.82 3.03
N PHE A 66 -0.87 -7.55 2.07
CA PHE A 66 -1.12 -6.21 1.53
C PHE A 66 -2.62 -5.95 1.36
N ALA A 67 -3.03 -4.68 1.42
CA ALA A 67 -4.42 -4.28 1.16
C ALA A 67 -4.87 -4.63 -0.27
N ALA A 68 -3.95 -4.73 -1.21
CA ALA A 68 -4.22 -5.24 -2.56
C ALA A 68 -4.93 -6.61 -2.52
N GLN A 69 -4.47 -7.52 -1.65
CA GLN A 69 -5.08 -8.83 -1.45
C GLN A 69 -6.40 -8.73 -0.69
N TYR A 70 -6.44 -7.93 0.38
CA TYR A 70 -7.64 -7.73 1.18
C TYR A 70 -8.84 -7.20 0.35
N PHE A 71 -8.59 -6.26 -0.56
CA PHE A 71 -9.62 -5.69 -1.43
C PHE A 71 -9.81 -6.43 -2.76
N ASP A 72 -9.01 -7.46 -3.03
CA ASP A 72 -9.01 -8.19 -4.30
C ASP A 72 -8.85 -7.25 -5.50
N VAL A 73 -7.83 -6.37 -5.44
CA VAL A 73 -7.48 -5.43 -6.50
C VAL A 73 -5.97 -5.40 -6.66
N ILE A 74 -5.47 -5.79 -7.83
CA ILE A 74 -4.02 -5.83 -8.11
C ILE A 74 -3.60 -4.52 -8.78
N PRO A 75 -2.83 -3.66 -8.09
CA PRO A 75 -2.26 -2.46 -8.70
C PRO A 75 -1.08 -2.81 -9.62
N ASP A 76 -0.56 -1.84 -10.35
CA ASP A 76 0.65 -2.01 -11.16
C ASP A 76 1.92 -1.85 -10.32
N MET A 77 1.84 -1.04 -9.26
CA MET A 77 2.90 -0.84 -8.30
C MET A 77 2.35 -0.79 -6.88
N ILE A 78 3.16 -1.23 -5.93
CA ILE A 78 2.92 -1.05 -4.48
C ILE A 78 4.11 -0.31 -3.89
N VAL A 79 3.85 0.76 -3.16
CA VAL A 79 4.84 1.46 -2.33
C VAL A 79 4.69 1.00 -0.90
N SER A 80 5.79 0.66 -0.24
CA SER A 80 5.79 0.19 1.14
C SER A 80 6.95 0.79 1.96
N ALA A 81 6.76 0.80 3.26
CA ALA A 81 7.77 1.20 4.25
C ALA A 81 7.37 0.65 5.63
N LYS A 82 7.69 1.32 6.70
CA LYS A 82 7.30 1.04 8.12
C LYS A 82 7.40 -0.44 8.49
N GLY A 83 6.36 -1.23 8.21
CA GLY A 83 6.34 -2.67 8.46
C GLY A 83 7.44 -3.46 7.76
N LEU A 84 8.04 -2.94 6.70
CA LEU A 84 9.14 -3.59 5.99
C LEU A 84 10.34 -3.89 6.90
N THR A 85 10.64 -3.02 7.84
CA THR A 85 11.72 -3.19 8.84
C THR A 85 11.21 -3.16 10.27
N ASN A 86 9.88 -3.21 10.46
CA ASN A 86 9.23 -3.00 11.77
C ASN A 86 9.71 -1.73 12.50
N GLY A 87 10.11 -0.70 11.76
CA GLY A 87 10.59 0.58 12.29
C GLY A 87 12.01 0.56 12.89
N VAL A 88 12.72 -0.54 12.82
CA VAL A 88 14.09 -0.66 13.37
C VAL A 88 15.06 0.22 12.63
N LEU A 89 14.94 0.28 11.30
CA LEU A 89 15.71 1.17 10.44
C LEU A 89 14.81 1.78 9.35
N PRO A 90 15.05 3.04 8.95
CA PRO A 90 14.29 3.64 7.85
C PRO A 90 14.60 2.93 6.53
N MET A 91 13.54 2.41 5.90
CA MET A 91 13.59 1.77 4.59
C MET A 91 12.24 1.89 3.90
N GLY A 92 12.26 2.05 2.59
CA GLY A 92 11.10 1.94 1.73
C GLY A 92 11.39 1.02 0.56
N ALA A 93 10.34 0.47 -0.03
CA ALA A 93 10.44 -0.36 -1.23
C ALA A 93 9.29 -0.06 -2.19
N VAL A 94 9.55 -0.26 -3.47
CA VAL A 94 8.55 -0.19 -4.54
C VAL A 94 8.54 -1.54 -5.23
N TYR A 95 7.38 -2.19 -5.25
CA TYR A 95 7.14 -3.41 -5.99
C TYR A 95 6.46 -3.07 -7.30
N VAL A 96 6.96 -3.60 -8.39
CA VAL A 96 6.43 -3.31 -9.73
C VAL A 96 6.06 -4.60 -10.46
N LYS A 97 5.04 -4.55 -11.31
CA LYS A 97 4.73 -5.65 -12.22
C LYS A 97 5.88 -5.92 -13.19
N LYS A 98 6.02 -7.17 -13.60
CA LYS A 98 7.09 -7.63 -14.48
C LYS A 98 7.23 -6.78 -15.76
N HIS A 99 6.13 -6.42 -16.41
CA HIS A 99 6.17 -5.66 -17.66
C HIS A 99 6.75 -4.24 -17.48
N ILE A 100 6.59 -3.65 -16.29
CA ILE A 100 7.20 -2.35 -15.96
C ILE A 100 8.71 -2.52 -15.78
N HIS A 101 9.13 -3.54 -15.01
CA HIS A 101 10.54 -3.88 -14.88
C HIS A 101 11.18 -4.16 -16.24
N ASP A 102 10.56 -5.00 -17.05
CA ASP A 102 11.09 -5.41 -18.35
C ASP A 102 11.29 -4.21 -19.31
N ALA A 103 10.47 -3.16 -19.18
CA ALA A 103 10.63 -1.95 -20.00
C ALA A 103 11.98 -1.25 -19.78
N PHE A 104 12.59 -1.41 -18.60
CA PHE A 104 13.92 -0.87 -18.31
C PHE A 104 15.06 -1.79 -18.75
N MET A 105 14.77 -3.06 -19.03
CA MET A 105 15.78 -4.07 -19.38
C MET A 105 16.10 -4.07 -20.89
N HIS A 106 15.51 -3.17 -21.65
CA HIS A 106 15.75 -3.01 -23.08
C HIS A 106 16.46 -1.70 -23.35
N GLY A 107 17.67 -1.79 -23.88
CA GLY A 107 18.48 -0.60 -24.21
C GLY A 107 19.87 -0.99 -24.71
N PRO A 108 20.71 -0.01 -25.05
CA PRO A 108 22.10 -0.25 -25.45
C PRO A 108 22.88 -0.91 -24.31
N GLU A 109 23.68 -1.94 -24.61
CA GLU A 109 24.46 -2.71 -23.64
C GLU A 109 25.40 -1.88 -22.73
N HIS A 110 25.78 -0.68 -23.17
CA HIS A 110 26.67 0.21 -22.44
C HIS A 110 25.97 1.17 -21.49
N LEU A 111 24.63 1.14 -21.41
CA LEU A 111 23.85 1.96 -20.50
C LEU A 111 23.34 1.13 -19.32
N ILE A 112 23.26 1.78 -18.16
CA ILE A 112 22.59 1.20 -16.98
C ILE A 112 21.09 1.20 -17.24
N GLU A 113 20.43 0.07 -17.05
CA GLU A 113 19.02 -0.17 -17.38
C GLU A 113 18.09 0.82 -16.66
N PHE A 114 18.38 1.08 -15.39
CA PHE A 114 17.62 2.05 -14.59
C PHE A 114 18.58 2.81 -13.65
N PHE A 115 19.07 3.95 -14.10
CA PHE A 115 19.97 4.80 -13.32
C PHE A 115 19.17 5.64 -12.32
N HIS A 116 18.72 5.01 -11.25
CA HIS A 116 18.00 5.67 -10.16
C HIS A 116 18.35 5.04 -8.81
N GLY A 117 18.55 5.90 -7.81
CA GLY A 117 18.76 5.49 -6.43
C GLY A 117 19.12 6.69 -5.57
N TYR A 118 18.93 6.54 -4.28
CA TYR A 118 19.42 7.48 -3.27
C TYR A 118 20.75 7.00 -2.73
N THR A 119 21.52 7.89 -2.09
CA THR A 119 22.85 7.55 -1.53
C THR A 119 22.79 6.33 -0.60
N TYR A 120 21.70 6.17 0.16
CA TYR A 120 21.52 5.05 1.08
C TYR A 120 20.61 3.93 0.53
N SER A 121 20.27 3.92 -0.75
CA SER A 121 19.57 2.79 -1.35
C SER A 121 20.36 1.51 -1.21
N GLY A 122 19.70 0.42 -0.79
CA GLY A 122 20.36 -0.86 -0.54
C GLY A 122 21.30 -0.88 0.68
N HIS A 123 21.09 0.01 1.65
CA HIS A 123 21.91 0.05 2.87
C HIS A 123 21.92 -1.32 3.57
N PRO A 124 23.11 -1.94 3.80
CA PRO A 124 23.20 -3.33 4.27
C PRO A 124 22.47 -3.60 5.58
N MET A 125 22.53 -2.66 6.54
CA MET A 125 21.85 -2.81 7.83
C MET A 125 20.33 -2.75 7.66
N ALA A 126 19.80 -1.89 6.77
CA ALA A 126 18.38 -1.81 6.49
C ALA A 126 17.89 -3.07 5.79
N CYS A 127 18.65 -3.60 4.84
CA CYS A 127 18.34 -4.87 4.17
C CYS A 127 18.34 -6.05 5.15
N ALA A 128 19.32 -6.13 6.06
CA ALA A 128 19.38 -7.16 7.09
C ALA A 128 18.17 -7.05 8.06
N ALA A 129 17.80 -5.83 8.47
CA ALA A 129 16.62 -5.60 9.31
C ALA A 129 15.32 -6.02 8.58
N ALA A 130 15.21 -5.72 7.28
CA ALA A 130 14.06 -6.13 6.50
C ALA A 130 13.97 -7.67 6.38
N LEU A 131 15.06 -8.35 6.11
CA LEU A 131 15.08 -9.82 6.04
C LEU A 131 14.67 -10.43 7.38
N GLY A 132 15.28 -10.02 8.50
CA GLY A 132 14.89 -10.53 9.82
C GLY A 132 13.43 -10.21 10.19
N THR A 133 12.88 -9.08 9.73
CA THR A 133 11.47 -8.76 9.91
C THR A 133 10.57 -9.70 9.10
N LEU A 134 10.92 -9.96 7.84
CA LEU A 134 10.16 -10.85 6.98
C LEU A 134 10.16 -12.29 7.51
N ASP A 135 11.32 -12.77 7.97
CA ASP A 135 11.45 -14.09 8.60
C ASP A 135 10.53 -14.19 9.83
N THR A 136 10.53 -13.17 10.70
CA THR A 136 9.65 -13.12 11.88
C THR A 136 8.17 -13.11 11.50
N TYR A 137 7.78 -12.39 10.45
CA TYR A 137 6.40 -12.39 9.98
C TYR A 137 5.95 -13.78 9.53
N GLU A 138 6.83 -14.53 8.86
CA GLU A 138 6.54 -15.88 8.43
C GLU A 138 6.50 -16.86 9.62
N GLU A 139 7.55 -16.85 10.45
CA GLU A 139 7.70 -17.77 11.60
C GLU A 139 6.58 -17.63 12.63
N GLU A 140 6.12 -16.42 12.88
CA GLU A 140 5.07 -16.13 13.87
C GLU A 140 3.66 -15.97 13.26
N GLY A 141 3.50 -16.09 11.94
CA GLY A 141 2.22 -15.96 11.24
C GLY A 141 1.59 -14.58 11.35
N LEU A 142 2.41 -13.51 11.45
CA LEU A 142 1.92 -12.17 11.78
C LEU A 142 1.19 -11.49 10.63
N LEU A 143 1.41 -11.90 9.38
CA LEU A 143 0.78 -11.30 8.21
C LEU A 143 -0.75 -11.47 8.19
N THR A 144 -1.27 -12.53 8.82
CA THR A 144 -2.71 -12.83 8.89
C THR A 144 -3.31 -12.62 10.28
N ARG A 145 -2.49 -12.38 11.29
CA ARG A 145 -2.93 -12.26 12.69
C ARG A 145 -3.96 -11.15 12.93
N ALA A 146 -3.95 -10.11 12.12
CA ALA A 146 -4.94 -9.04 12.25
C ALA A 146 -6.37 -9.53 12.01
N SER A 147 -6.58 -10.57 11.20
CA SER A 147 -7.91 -11.18 11.01
C SER A 147 -8.45 -11.78 12.30
N GLU A 148 -7.60 -12.37 13.13
CA GLU A 148 -7.98 -12.96 14.41
C GLU A 148 -8.31 -11.90 15.46
N LEU A 149 -7.62 -10.76 15.41
CA LEU A 149 -7.72 -9.68 16.38
C LEU A 149 -8.72 -8.59 16.00
N ALA A 150 -9.21 -8.58 14.75
CA ALA A 150 -10.06 -7.52 14.22
C ALA A 150 -11.32 -7.28 15.05
N ASP A 151 -12.03 -8.33 15.42
CA ASP A 151 -13.26 -8.23 16.24
C ASP A 151 -12.97 -7.69 17.64
N TYR A 152 -11.87 -8.10 18.26
CA TYR A 152 -11.45 -7.59 19.55
C TYR A 152 -11.10 -6.12 19.48
N TRP A 153 -10.34 -5.73 18.46
CA TRP A 153 -9.97 -4.34 18.20
C TRP A 153 -11.19 -3.46 17.94
N GLU A 154 -12.11 -3.90 17.08
CA GLU A 154 -13.34 -3.19 16.79
C GLU A 154 -14.17 -2.94 18.05
N LYS A 155 -14.44 -3.99 18.83
CA LYS A 155 -15.16 -3.85 20.11
C LYS A 155 -14.46 -2.90 21.07
N SER A 156 -13.13 -2.99 21.17
CA SER A 156 -12.35 -2.17 22.09
C SER A 156 -12.41 -0.68 21.72
N ILE A 157 -12.22 -0.33 20.44
CA ILE A 157 -12.25 1.06 19.99
C ILE A 157 -13.68 1.62 20.04
N HIS A 158 -14.70 0.84 19.66
CA HIS A 158 -16.09 1.29 19.67
C HIS A 158 -16.67 1.44 21.08
N ASN A 159 -16.06 0.84 22.11
CA ASN A 159 -16.41 1.11 23.51
C ASN A 159 -16.11 2.56 23.96
N LEU A 160 -15.31 3.30 23.18
CA LEU A 160 -15.04 4.72 23.43
C LEU A 160 -16.20 5.61 22.98
N LYS A 161 -17.20 5.07 22.27
CA LYS A 161 -18.36 5.81 21.78
C LYS A 161 -19.15 6.40 22.94
N GLY A 162 -19.40 7.70 22.85
CA GLY A 162 -20.15 8.42 23.89
C GLY A 162 -19.28 9.03 24.99
N LEU A 163 -17.98 8.80 24.98
CA LEU A 163 -17.07 9.55 25.85
C LEU A 163 -16.98 11.02 25.41
N PRO A 164 -16.69 11.95 26.34
CA PRO A 164 -16.48 13.35 25.99
C PRO A 164 -15.43 13.51 24.89
N HIS A 165 -15.71 14.35 23.92
CA HIS A 165 -14.84 14.67 22.77
C HIS A 165 -14.67 13.56 21.74
N VAL A 166 -15.30 12.39 21.90
CA VAL A 166 -15.35 11.36 20.86
C VAL A 166 -16.56 11.59 19.96
N ILE A 167 -16.33 12.05 18.74
CA ILE A 167 -17.39 12.44 17.78
C ILE A 167 -17.60 11.40 16.68
N ASP A 168 -16.59 10.60 16.37
CA ASP A 168 -16.65 9.55 15.37
C ASP A 168 -15.62 8.46 15.70
N ILE A 169 -15.86 7.24 15.25
CA ILE A 169 -14.96 6.09 15.40
C ILE A 169 -14.99 5.30 14.11
N ARG A 170 -13.82 5.01 13.54
CA ARG A 170 -13.65 4.22 12.32
C ARG A 170 -12.56 3.18 12.53
N ASN A 171 -12.75 1.99 11.95
CA ASN A 171 -11.71 0.96 11.95
C ASN A 171 -11.83 0.04 10.74
N ILE A 172 -10.73 -0.61 10.44
CA ILE A 172 -10.62 -1.73 9.50
C ILE A 172 -9.37 -2.54 9.88
N GLY A 173 -9.49 -3.87 10.01
CA GLY A 173 -8.40 -4.68 10.54
C GLY A 173 -7.91 -4.14 11.89
N LEU A 174 -6.61 -3.90 12.02
CA LEU A 174 -6.01 -3.29 13.22
C LEU A 174 -5.72 -1.78 13.05
N VAL A 175 -6.36 -1.13 12.11
CA VAL A 175 -6.26 0.32 11.91
C VAL A 175 -7.54 0.96 12.45
N GLY A 176 -7.42 2.06 13.21
CA GLY A 176 -8.57 2.75 13.79
C GLY A 176 -8.29 4.22 14.08
N ALA A 177 -9.35 5.01 14.07
CA ALA A 177 -9.38 6.43 14.43
C ALA A 177 -10.70 6.82 15.09
#